data_4240fc5a22458764bbb8cf5dc908498b
#
_entry.id   4240fc5a22458764bbb8cf5dc908498b
#
_cell.length_a   1.000
_cell.length_b   1.000
_cell.length_c   1.000
_cell.angle_alpha   90.00
_cell.angle_beta   90.00
_cell.angle_gamma   90.00
#
_symmetry.space_group_name_H-M   'P 1'
#
loop_
_entity.id
_entity.type
_entity.pdbx_description
1 polymer ?
#
loop_
_entity_poly.entity_id
_entity_poly.type
_entity_poly.pdbx_seq_one_letter_code
_entity_poly.pdbx_strand_id
1 'polypeptide(L)'
;DMVIKSQTLSGKYAPYVPGWDCHGLPIELNVEKKIGKVGQKVSASEFREACREYASSQIDIQKKDFKRLGIMGDWDQPYITMDYKFEANIVRSLGKVMHQGHLQRGDKPVHWCVDCKSALAEAEVEYQDKVSTSIDFIFPIDEPKIEEIFSCKIDSPVFVASWTTTPWTLPGNLALTINQNLTYELIAIEQDVSKNIIVAKDLVDQTM
;
A
#
# COMPACT_ATOMS: atom_id res chain seq x y z
N ASP A 1 -6.32 32.07 -2.40
CA ASP A 1 -6.17 33.50 -2.10
C ASP A 1 -6.44 34.39 -3.31
N MET A 2 -5.67 34.30 -4.42
CA MET A 2 -5.82 35.14 -5.61
C MET A 2 -7.25 35.14 -6.18
N VAL A 3 -7.87 33.98 -6.34
CA VAL A 3 -9.25 33.86 -6.86
C VAL A 3 -10.24 34.62 -5.98
N ILE A 4 -10.20 34.37 -4.66
CA ILE A 4 -11.10 35.05 -3.70
C ILE A 4 -10.92 36.56 -3.75
N LYS A 5 -9.68 37.05 -3.67
CA LYS A 5 -9.38 38.48 -3.72
C LYS A 5 -9.81 39.11 -5.03
N SER A 6 -9.50 38.53 -6.17
CA SER A 6 -9.87 39.08 -7.47
C SER A 6 -11.39 39.14 -7.67
N GLN A 7 -12.11 38.10 -7.28
CA GLN A 7 -13.57 38.07 -7.41
C GLN A 7 -14.24 39.07 -6.43
N THR A 8 -13.74 39.16 -5.20
CA THR A 8 -14.23 40.15 -4.24
C THR A 8 -13.98 41.58 -4.73
N LEU A 9 -12.77 41.88 -5.23
CA LEU A 9 -12.45 43.20 -5.81
C LEU A 9 -13.30 43.50 -7.06
N SER A 10 -13.74 42.50 -7.79
CA SER A 10 -14.67 42.66 -8.92
C SER A 10 -16.15 42.79 -8.49
N GLY A 11 -16.42 43.01 -7.20
CA GLY A 11 -17.76 43.18 -6.65
C GLY A 11 -18.60 41.92 -6.54
N LYS A 12 -18.01 40.74 -6.64
CA LYS A 12 -18.70 39.46 -6.49
C LYS A 12 -18.68 38.96 -5.03
N TYR A 13 -19.72 38.27 -4.63
CA TYR A 13 -19.71 37.53 -3.38
C TYR A 13 -18.86 36.26 -3.52
N ALA A 14 -17.69 36.24 -2.91
CA ALA A 14 -16.72 35.16 -2.98
C ALA A 14 -16.33 34.67 -1.57
N PRO A 15 -17.23 33.97 -0.87
CA PRO A 15 -16.95 33.47 0.48
C PRO A 15 -15.88 32.37 0.44
N TYR A 16 -15.02 32.36 1.44
CA TYR A 16 -14.02 31.32 1.64
C TYR A 16 -14.07 30.85 3.10
N VAL A 17 -14.35 29.57 3.29
CA VAL A 17 -14.28 28.89 4.58
C VAL A 17 -13.00 28.06 4.60
N PRO A 18 -12.00 28.45 5.41
CA PRO A 18 -10.80 27.64 5.55
C PRO A 18 -11.12 26.28 6.16
N GLY A 19 -10.40 25.23 5.72
CA GLY A 19 -10.56 23.88 6.20
C GLY A 19 -9.23 23.24 6.57
N TRP A 20 -9.26 22.37 7.59
CA TRP A 20 -8.13 21.58 8.03
C TRP A 20 -8.47 20.10 8.07
N ASP A 21 -7.62 19.28 7.46
CA ASP A 21 -7.57 17.85 7.69
C ASP A 21 -6.73 17.58 8.95
N CYS A 22 -7.36 16.95 9.95
CA CYS A 22 -6.82 16.84 11.30
C CYS A 22 -6.43 15.39 11.66
N HIS A 23 -6.25 14.54 10.68
CA HIS A 23 -5.95 13.12 10.86
C HIS A 23 -4.72 12.68 10.05
N GLY A 24 -4.22 11.49 10.34
CA GLY A 24 -3.21 10.80 9.56
C GLY A 24 -1.83 10.71 10.20
N LEU A 25 -0.96 9.97 9.53
CA LEU A 25 0.39 9.62 9.97
C LEU A 25 1.27 10.80 10.39
N PRO A 26 1.28 11.97 9.72
CA PRO A 26 2.11 13.08 10.14
C PRO A 26 1.80 13.57 11.54
N ILE A 27 0.53 13.57 11.95
CA ILE A 27 0.10 13.93 13.30
C ILE A 27 0.51 12.84 14.28
N GLU A 28 0.16 11.59 13.98
CA GLU A 28 0.43 10.43 14.84
C GLU A 28 1.92 10.24 15.11
N LEU A 29 2.78 10.32 14.09
CA LEU A 29 4.23 10.18 14.24
C LEU A 29 4.85 11.29 15.11
N ASN A 30 4.36 12.53 14.99
CA ASN A 30 4.83 13.62 15.82
C ASN A 30 4.40 13.47 17.29
N VAL A 31 3.19 12.98 17.52
CA VAL A 31 2.69 12.69 18.87
C VAL A 31 3.43 11.48 19.47
N GLU A 32 3.62 10.41 18.70
CA GLU A 32 4.35 9.21 19.14
C GLU A 32 5.78 9.55 19.60
N LYS A 33 6.49 10.43 18.89
CA LYS A 33 7.83 10.91 19.28
C LYS A 33 7.82 11.59 20.66
N LYS A 34 6.72 12.23 21.03
CA LYS A 34 6.59 12.98 22.30
C LYS A 34 6.17 12.10 23.47
N ILE A 35 5.15 11.26 23.29
CA ILE A 35 4.52 10.53 24.38
C ILE A 35 4.71 9.00 24.33
N GLY A 36 5.24 8.48 23.21
CA GLY A 36 5.52 7.06 22.99
C GLY A 36 4.40 6.30 22.29
N LYS A 37 4.67 5.03 22.02
CA LYS A 37 3.80 4.15 21.21
C LYS A 37 2.53 3.74 21.95
N VAL A 38 1.43 3.70 21.19
CA VAL A 38 0.14 3.15 21.63
C VAL A 38 0.29 1.69 22.05
N GLY A 39 -0.32 1.32 23.16
CA GLY A 39 -0.27 -0.03 23.73
C GLY A 39 1.03 -0.42 24.43
N GLN A 40 2.03 0.48 24.45
CA GLN A 40 3.29 0.30 25.19
C GLN A 40 3.43 1.32 26.32
N LYS A 41 3.27 2.60 26.02
CA LYS A 41 3.44 3.70 26.98
C LYS A 41 2.14 4.44 27.27
N VAL A 42 1.24 4.49 26.30
CA VAL A 42 -0.03 5.22 26.40
C VAL A 42 -1.18 4.37 25.87
N SER A 43 -2.37 4.59 26.39
CA SER A 43 -3.59 3.97 25.88
C SER A 43 -4.01 4.60 24.54
N ALA A 44 -4.84 3.90 23.77
CA ALA A 44 -5.37 4.43 22.51
C ALA A 44 -6.23 5.69 22.71
N SER A 45 -6.90 5.84 23.86
CA SER A 45 -7.70 7.02 24.17
C SER A 45 -6.82 8.25 24.43
N GLU A 46 -5.82 8.11 25.28
CA GLU A 46 -4.84 9.16 25.58
C GLU A 46 -4.08 9.60 24.33
N PHE A 47 -3.71 8.64 23.49
CA PHE A 47 -3.04 8.94 22.23
C PHE A 47 -3.93 9.75 21.27
N ARG A 48 -5.19 9.37 21.10
CA ARG A 48 -6.14 10.13 20.26
C ARG A 48 -6.37 11.54 20.78
N GLU A 49 -6.47 11.71 22.10
CA GLU A 49 -6.61 13.04 22.70
C GLU A 49 -5.37 13.91 22.44
N ALA A 50 -4.17 13.36 22.64
CA ALA A 50 -2.93 14.04 22.31
C ALA A 50 -2.81 14.41 20.81
N CYS A 51 -3.32 13.59 19.92
CA CYS A 51 -3.39 13.90 18.49
C CYS A 51 -4.34 15.08 18.21
N ARG A 52 -5.50 15.13 18.85
CA ARG A 52 -6.45 16.25 18.75
C ARG A 52 -5.86 17.56 19.27
N GLU A 53 -5.19 17.52 20.43
CA GLU A 53 -4.49 18.68 20.99
C GLU A 53 -3.38 19.19 20.07
N TYR A 54 -2.56 18.26 19.52
CA TYR A 54 -1.53 18.59 18.57
C TYR A 54 -2.10 19.23 17.30
N ALA A 55 -3.13 18.64 16.72
CA ALA A 55 -3.82 19.18 15.54
C ALA A 55 -4.38 20.58 15.80
N SER A 56 -5.05 20.79 16.95
CA SER A 56 -5.56 22.10 17.35
C SER A 56 -4.46 23.15 17.43
N SER A 57 -3.32 22.80 18.01
CA SER A 57 -2.17 23.72 18.09
C SER A 57 -1.63 24.10 16.73
N GLN A 58 -1.60 23.16 15.77
CA GLN A 58 -1.17 23.42 14.40
C GLN A 58 -2.17 24.34 13.64
N ILE A 59 -3.48 24.14 13.86
CA ILE A 59 -4.52 25.01 13.29
C ILE A 59 -4.31 26.46 13.75
N ASP A 60 -4.08 26.68 15.03
CA ASP A 60 -3.88 28.02 15.59
C ASP A 60 -2.65 28.72 15.01
N ILE A 61 -1.54 27.98 14.86
CA ILE A 61 -0.31 28.51 14.24
C ILE A 61 -0.58 28.87 12.78
N GLN A 62 -1.11 27.97 12.00
CA GLN A 62 -1.36 28.18 10.57
C GLN A 62 -2.41 29.30 10.34
N LYS A 63 -3.47 29.34 11.14
CA LYS A 63 -4.49 30.40 11.10
C LYS A 63 -3.85 31.79 11.29
N LYS A 64 -2.93 31.91 12.26
CA LYS A 64 -2.20 33.15 12.52
C LYS A 64 -1.34 33.55 11.32
N ASP A 65 -0.62 32.58 10.75
CA ASP A 65 0.27 32.83 9.62
C ASP A 65 -0.50 33.19 8.35
N PHE A 66 -1.59 32.50 8.03
CA PHE A 66 -2.44 32.83 6.90
C PHE A 66 -3.12 34.22 7.04
N LYS A 67 -3.57 34.56 8.23
CA LYS A 67 -4.09 35.93 8.50
C LYS A 67 -2.99 36.99 8.28
N ARG A 68 -1.75 36.70 8.73
CA ARG A 68 -0.61 37.60 8.50
C ARG A 68 -0.29 37.78 7.02
N LEU A 69 -0.45 36.73 6.21
CA LEU A 69 -0.30 36.80 4.75
C LEU A 69 -1.46 37.50 4.06
N GLY A 70 -2.47 37.97 4.80
CA GLY A 70 -3.61 38.70 4.27
C GLY A 70 -4.62 37.79 3.54
N ILE A 71 -4.68 36.52 3.82
CA ILE A 71 -5.69 35.64 3.23
C ILE A 71 -7.06 35.95 3.83
N MET A 72 -8.01 36.28 2.95
CA MET A 72 -9.39 36.62 3.34
C MET A 72 -10.21 35.34 3.47
N GLY A 73 -10.92 35.20 4.58
CA GLY A 73 -11.78 34.03 4.83
C GLY A 73 -12.52 34.12 6.16
N ASP A 74 -13.47 33.23 6.37
CA ASP A 74 -14.18 33.07 7.64
C ASP A 74 -13.33 32.21 8.60
N TRP A 75 -12.45 32.89 9.30
CA TRP A 75 -11.51 32.27 10.23
C TRP A 75 -12.14 31.90 11.58
N ASP A 76 -13.33 32.34 11.85
CA ASP A 76 -14.00 32.14 13.13
C ASP A 76 -14.89 30.88 13.11
N GLN A 77 -15.31 30.45 11.91
CA GLN A 77 -16.07 29.22 11.71
C GLN A 77 -15.40 28.34 10.65
N PRO A 78 -14.17 27.85 10.90
CA PRO A 78 -13.46 27.02 9.94
C PRO A 78 -14.08 25.62 9.85
N TYR A 79 -13.79 24.95 8.75
CA TYR A 79 -14.13 23.55 8.55
C TYR A 79 -13.02 22.67 9.15
N ILE A 80 -13.33 21.86 10.15
CA ILE A 80 -12.36 21.05 10.89
C ILE A 80 -12.83 19.59 10.86
N THR A 81 -12.01 18.71 10.26
CA THR A 81 -12.38 17.30 10.05
C THR A 81 -12.46 16.49 11.35
N MET A 82 -11.78 16.92 12.42
CA MET A 82 -11.88 16.31 13.75
C MET A 82 -13.06 16.80 14.60
N ASP A 83 -13.89 17.70 14.07
CA ASP A 83 -15.14 18.10 14.76
C ASP A 83 -16.06 16.90 14.87
N TYR A 84 -16.60 16.65 16.08
CA TYR A 84 -17.49 15.50 16.33
C TYR A 84 -18.74 15.47 15.45
N LYS A 85 -19.27 16.63 15.09
CA LYS A 85 -20.41 16.74 14.18
C LYS A 85 -19.98 16.30 12.76
N PHE A 86 -18.78 16.65 12.33
CA PHE A 86 -18.23 16.23 11.05
C PHE A 86 -17.99 14.73 11.03
N GLU A 87 -17.31 14.18 12.04
CA GLU A 87 -17.07 12.73 12.17
C GLU A 87 -18.37 11.95 12.17
N ALA A 88 -19.39 12.43 12.93
CA ALA A 88 -20.72 11.81 12.93
C ALA A 88 -21.39 11.82 11.55
N ASN A 89 -21.19 12.87 10.75
CA ASN A 89 -21.73 12.94 9.39
C ASN A 89 -21.02 11.96 8.43
N ILE A 90 -19.72 11.74 8.59
CA ILE A 90 -18.98 10.71 7.84
C ILE A 90 -19.57 9.33 8.15
N VAL A 91 -19.75 9.00 9.43
CA VAL A 91 -20.30 7.69 9.83
C VAL A 91 -21.73 7.51 9.28
N ARG A 92 -22.57 8.54 9.35
CA ARG A 92 -23.93 8.49 8.78
C ARG A 92 -23.92 8.30 7.26
N SER A 93 -22.99 8.95 6.57
CA SER A 93 -22.85 8.84 5.12
C SER A 93 -22.40 7.43 4.72
N LEU A 94 -21.40 6.88 5.42
CA LEU A 94 -20.94 5.50 5.22
C LEU A 94 -22.08 4.50 5.50
N GLY A 95 -22.86 4.73 6.56
CA GLY A 95 -24.04 3.92 6.86
C GLY A 95 -25.08 3.93 5.74
N LYS A 96 -25.30 5.06 5.07
CA LYS A 96 -26.18 5.14 3.88
C LYS A 96 -25.62 4.33 2.71
N VAL A 97 -24.32 4.41 2.44
CA VAL A 97 -23.64 3.64 1.39
C VAL A 97 -23.79 2.13 1.67
N MET A 98 -23.57 1.73 2.91
CA MET A 98 -23.75 0.35 3.35
C MET A 98 -25.19 -0.13 3.18
N HIS A 99 -26.17 0.68 3.59
CA HIS A 99 -27.59 0.34 3.48
C HIS A 99 -28.06 0.20 2.02
N GLN A 100 -27.44 0.91 1.10
CA GLN A 100 -27.68 0.79 -0.35
C GLN A 100 -26.96 -0.42 -1.00
N GLY A 101 -26.24 -1.23 -0.21
CA GLY A 101 -25.54 -2.43 -0.70
C GLY A 101 -24.23 -2.16 -1.47
N HIS A 102 -23.70 -0.93 -1.41
CA HIS A 102 -22.47 -0.56 -2.11
C HIS A 102 -21.19 -0.83 -1.30
N LEU A 103 -21.32 -1.18 -0.01
CA LEU A 103 -20.18 -1.53 0.83
C LEU A 103 -20.10 -3.05 0.97
N GLN A 104 -18.99 -3.63 0.52
CA GLN A 104 -18.70 -5.06 0.60
C GLN A 104 -17.38 -5.29 1.33
N ARG A 105 -17.31 -6.39 2.07
CA ARG A 105 -16.05 -6.86 2.66
C ARG A 105 -15.28 -7.66 1.61
N GLY A 106 -14.01 -7.35 1.42
CA GLY A 106 -13.13 -8.06 0.51
C GLY A 106 -11.67 -7.84 0.90
N ASP A 107 -10.79 -8.67 0.32
CA ASP A 107 -9.35 -8.56 0.52
C ASP A 107 -8.73 -7.90 -0.72
N LYS A 108 -7.85 -6.94 -0.49
CA LYS A 108 -7.09 -6.25 -1.54
C LYS A 108 -5.65 -6.07 -1.07
N PRO A 109 -4.65 -6.41 -1.89
CA PRO A 109 -3.26 -6.08 -1.59
C PRO A 109 -3.09 -4.56 -1.44
N VAL A 110 -2.40 -4.15 -0.39
CA VAL A 110 -2.09 -2.74 -0.12
C VAL A 110 -0.62 -2.60 0.26
N HIS A 111 -0.04 -1.43 0.00
CA HIS A 111 1.28 -1.10 0.49
C HIS A 111 1.26 -1.02 2.03
N TRP A 112 2.25 -1.59 2.66
CA TRP A 112 2.38 -1.65 4.11
C TRP A 112 3.75 -1.17 4.56
N CYS A 113 3.78 -0.20 5.45
CA CYS A 113 5.01 0.22 6.12
C CYS A 113 5.24 -0.61 7.38
N VAL A 114 6.34 -1.36 7.41
CA VAL A 114 6.69 -2.21 8.57
C VAL A 114 7.11 -1.40 9.80
N ASP A 115 7.67 -0.22 9.59
CA ASP A 115 8.11 0.67 10.66
C ASP A 115 6.94 1.40 11.30
N CYS A 116 6.06 1.98 10.49
CA CYS A 116 4.85 2.66 10.95
C CYS A 116 3.75 1.68 11.38
N LYS A 117 3.84 0.41 10.95
CA LYS A 117 2.80 -0.62 11.14
C LYS A 117 1.42 -0.16 10.64
N SER A 118 1.41 0.42 9.46
CA SER A 118 0.22 0.99 8.83
C SER A 118 0.19 0.73 7.33
N ALA A 119 -1.01 0.62 6.78
CA ALA A 119 -1.21 0.68 5.33
C ALA A 119 -0.88 2.09 4.83
N LEU A 120 -0.37 2.16 3.62
CA LEU A 120 -0.06 3.41 2.93
C LEU A 120 -1.02 3.62 1.76
N ALA A 121 -1.44 4.87 1.55
CA ALA A 121 -2.03 5.29 0.29
C ALA A 121 -0.95 5.31 -0.80
N GLU A 122 -1.33 5.17 -2.06
CA GLU A 122 -0.37 5.16 -3.17
C GLU A 122 0.46 6.45 -3.24
N ALA A 123 -0.14 7.58 -2.92
CA ALA A 123 0.55 8.88 -2.87
C ALA A 123 1.58 9.02 -1.73
N GLU A 124 1.57 8.11 -0.76
CA GLU A 124 2.52 8.07 0.36
C GLU A 124 3.69 7.12 0.10
N VAL A 125 3.66 6.40 -1.03
CA VAL A 125 4.71 5.46 -1.43
C VAL A 125 5.79 6.18 -2.21
N GLU A 126 7.02 6.08 -1.74
CA GLU A 126 8.21 6.57 -2.43
C GLU A 126 8.99 5.40 -3.01
N TYR A 127 9.42 5.55 -4.27
CA TYR A 127 10.19 4.54 -4.98
C TYR A 127 11.67 4.91 -4.98
N GLN A 128 12.51 3.91 -4.70
CA GLN A 128 13.96 4.06 -4.71
C GLN A 128 14.58 2.88 -5.44
N ASP A 129 15.69 3.14 -6.12
CA ASP A 129 16.48 2.08 -6.71
C ASP A 129 17.09 1.21 -5.60
N LYS A 130 16.86 -0.10 -5.68
CA LYS A 130 17.34 -1.06 -4.69
C LYS A 130 17.96 -2.26 -5.38
N VAL A 131 19.14 -2.63 -4.94
CA VAL A 131 19.76 -3.92 -5.31
C VAL A 131 19.15 -5.01 -4.44
N SER A 132 18.52 -5.99 -5.08
CA SER A 132 17.94 -7.17 -4.43
C SER A 132 18.65 -8.44 -4.89
N THR A 133 18.80 -9.41 -3.99
CA THR A 133 19.28 -10.74 -4.36
C THR A 133 18.23 -11.45 -5.19
N SER A 134 18.62 -11.87 -6.40
CA SER A 134 17.82 -12.77 -7.22
C SER A 134 18.28 -14.20 -6.97
N ILE A 135 17.35 -15.13 -6.86
CA ILE A 135 17.63 -16.55 -6.75
C ILE A 135 16.85 -17.32 -7.80
N ASP A 136 17.51 -18.31 -8.38
CA ASP A 136 16.89 -19.34 -9.19
C ASP A 136 16.63 -20.55 -8.31
N PHE A 137 15.48 -21.17 -8.49
CA PHE A 137 15.06 -22.31 -7.70
C PHE A 137 14.21 -23.25 -8.54
N ILE A 138 14.09 -24.49 -8.10
CA ILE A 138 13.31 -25.52 -8.78
C ILE A 138 12.26 -26.12 -7.83
N PHE A 139 11.05 -26.37 -8.34
CA PHE A 139 10.03 -27.12 -7.66
C PHE A 139 9.84 -28.49 -8.30
N PRO A 140 9.75 -29.57 -7.52
CA PRO A 140 9.45 -30.89 -8.04
C PRO A 140 8.04 -30.94 -8.62
N ILE A 141 7.87 -31.70 -9.69
CA ILE A 141 6.57 -31.99 -10.29
C ILE A 141 6.32 -33.48 -10.18
N ASP A 142 5.13 -33.82 -9.72
CA ASP A 142 4.59 -35.16 -9.69
C ASP A 142 3.37 -35.22 -10.65
N GLU A 143 3.66 -35.24 -11.96
CA GLU A 143 2.65 -35.30 -13.03
C GLU A 143 2.76 -36.64 -13.76
N PRO A 144 1.78 -37.56 -13.59
CA PRO A 144 1.83 -38.88 -14.18
C PRO A 144 1.88 -38.91 -15.72
N LYS A 145 1.49 -37.80 -16.37
CA LYS A 145 1.48 -37.68 -17.82
C LYS A 145 2.67 -36.92 -18.39
N ILE A 146 3.70 -36.66 -17.59
CA ILE A 146 4.84 -35.84 -18.02
C ILE A 146 5.56 -36.46 -19.23
N GLU A 147 5.70 -37.79 -19.31
CA GLU A 147 6.31 -38.49 -20.43
C GLU A 147 5.46 -38.37 -21.70
N GLU A 148 4.13 -38.39 -21.57
CA GLU A 148 3.20 -38.18 -22.68
C GLU A 148 3.29 -36.75 -23.19
N ILE A 149 3.31 -35.77 -22.28
CA ILE A 149 3.40 -34.34 -22.62
C ILE A 149 4.66 -34.03 -23.42
N PHE A 150 5.80 -34.53 -22.97
CA PHE A 150 7.08 -34.27 -23.63
C PHE A 150 7.47 -35.32 -24.69
N SER A 151 6.64 -36.35 -24.88
CA SER A 151 6.85 -37.45 -25.84
C SER A 151 8.22 -38.11 -25.72
N CYS A 152 8.71 -38.26 -24.50
CA CYS A 152 10.00 -38.88 -24.19
C CYS A 152 9.95 -39.70 -22.90
N LYS A 153 10.85 -40.69 -22.79
CA LYS A 153 11.00 -41.48 -21.57
C LYS A 153 11.81 -40.66 -20.53
N ILE A 154 11.35 -40.66 -19.30
CA ILE A 154 11.93 -39.87 -18.21
C ILE A 154 12.28 -40.79 -17.04
N ASP A 155 13.56 -41.03 -16.86
CA ASP A 155 14.10 -41.93 -15.84
C ASP A 155 14.57 -41.17 -14.56
N SER A 156 14.42 -39.85 -14.52
CA SER A 156 14.89 -39.00 -13.41
C SER A 156 13.79 -37.99 -12.96
N PRO A 157 13.85 -37.50 -11.72
CA PRO A 157 12.87 -36.53 -11.22
C PRO A 157 12.77 -35.29 -12.08
N VAL A 158 11.55 -34.79 -12.24
CA VAL A 158 11.24 -33.58 -13.03
C VAL A 158 10.96 -32.42 -12.13
N PHE A 159 11.50 -31.25 -12.50
CA PHE A 159 11.32 -30.01 -11.77
C PHE A 159 10.91 -28.90 -12.76
N VAL A 160 10.30 -27.82 -12.23
CA VAL A 160 10.10 -26.57 -12.96
C VAL A 160 11.05 -25.51 -12.40
N ALA A 161 11.83 -24.89 -13.25
CA ALA A 161 12.65 -23.74 -12.87
C ALA A 161 11.84 -22.45 -12.78
N SER A 162 12.20 -21.64 -11.82
CA SER A 162 11.64 -20.32 -11.62
C SER A 162 12.67 -19.42 -10.93
N TRP A 163 12.45 -18.12 -10.91
CA TRP A 163 13.32 -17.18 -10.23
C TRP A 163 12.49 -16.15 -9.44
N THR A 164 13.13 -15.54 -8.45
CA THR A 164 12.50 -14.45 -7.68
C THR A 164 13.53 -13.49 -7.11
N THR A 165 13.14 -12.24 -6.98
CA THR A 165 13.85 -11.22 -6.18
C THR A 165 13.30 -11.08 -4.78
N THR A 166 12.29 -11.89 -4.41
CA THR A 166 11.63 -11.88 -3.10
C THR A 166 11.64 -13.28 -2.46
N PRO A 167 12.83 -13.84 -2.15
CA PRO A 167 12.97 -15.25 -1.71
C PRO A 167 12.21 -15.58 -0.42
N TRP A 168 11.90 -14.59 0.41
CA TRP A 168 11.10 -14.77 1.62
C TRP A 168 9.64 -15.16 1.37
N THR A 169 9.18 -15.10 0.11
CA THR A 169 7.83 -15.56 -0.26
C THR A 169 7.75 -17.06 -0.50
N LEU A 170 8.87 -17.74 -0.72
CA LEU A 170 8.92 -19.18 -1.02
C LEU A 170 8.24 -20.07 0.03
N PRO A 171 8.38 -19.84 1.35
CA PRO A 171 7.69 -20.66 2.35
C PRO A 171 6.16 -20.63 2.27
N GLY A 172 5.59 -19.58 1.66
CA GLY A 172 4.15 -19.44 1.44
C GLY A 172 3.66 -19.92 0.07
N ASN A 173 4.53 -20.51 -0.76
CA ASN A 173 4.16 -20.95 -2.09
C ASN A 173 3.22 -22.16 -2.04
N LEU A 174 2.09 -22.09 -2.76
CA LEU A 174 1.09 -23.15 -2.81
C LEU A 174 0.99 -23.81 -4.20
N ALA A 175 1.36 -23.11 -5.26
CA ALA A 175 1.22 -23.58 -6.64
C ALA A 175 2.13 -22.81 -7.57
N LEU A 176 2.38 -23.39 -8.75
CA LEU A 176 3.02 -22.75 -9.87
C LEU A 176 1.98 -22.47 -10.95
N THR A 177 2.10 -21.32 -11.59
CA THR A 177 1.28 -20.95 -12.75
C THR A 177 2.17 -20.82 -13.97
N ILE A 178 1.79 -21.44 -15.06
CA ILE A 178 2.50 -21.35 -16.33
C ILE A 178 1.68 -20.55 -17.36
N ASN A 179 2.36 -19.95 -18.31
CA ASN A 179 1.70 -19.26 -19.43
C ASN A 179 1.42 -20.25 -20.55
N GLN A 180 0.16 -20.51 -20.85
CA GLN A 180 -0.27 -21.46 -21.89
C GLN A 180 0.14 -21.08 -23.32
N ASN A 181 0.57 -19.83 -23.55
CA ASN A 181 0.98 -19.36 -24.87
C ASN A 181 2.51 -19.45 -25.09
N LEU A 182 3.28 -19.92 -24.09
CA LEU A 182 4.72 -20.15 -24.21
C LEU A 182 5.01 -21.61 -24.51
N THR A 183 6.11 -21.85 -25.22
CA THR A 183 6.68 -23.17 -25.40
C THR A 183 7.64 -23.47 -24.26
N TYR A 184 7.55 -24.67 -23.70
CA TYR A 184 8.44 -25.16 -22.63
C TYR A 184 9.27 -26.32 -23.15
N GLU A 185 10.52 -26.39 -22.72
CA GLU A 185 11.44 -27.49 -23.02
C GLU A 185 11.79 -28.24 -21.75
N LEU A 186 11.95 -29.56 -21.88
CA LEU A 186 12.47 -30.43 -20.84
C LEU A 186 13.94 -30.65 -21.07
N ILE A 187 14.79 -30.24 -20.14
CA ILE A 187 16.24 -30.28 -20.24
C ILE A 187 16.78 -31.26 -19.22
N ALA A 188 17.60 -32.19 -19.68
CA ALA A 188 18.31 -33.11 -18.80
C ALA A 188 19.61 -32.49 -18.32
N ILE A 189 19.82 -32.45 -16.99
CA ILE A 189 21.07 -32.02 -16.36
C ILE A 189 21.78 -33.25 -15.84
N GLU A 190 22.99 -33.52 -16.35
CA GLU A 190 23.77 -34.71 -16.00
C GLU A 190 24.79 -34.47 -14.86
N GLN A 191 24.90 -33.24 -14.36
CA GLN A 191 25.87 -32.92 -13.31
C GLN A 191 25.32 -33.29 -11.91
N ASP A 192 26.10 -34.12 -11.17
CA ASP A 192 25.93 -34.57 -9.77
C ASP A 192 24.69 -35.44 -9.44
N VAL A 193 23.50 -35.05 -9.83
CA VAL A 193 22.28 -35.85 -9.70
C VAL A 193 21.47 -35.61 -10.97
N SER A 194 21.22 -36.64 -11.75
CA SER A 194 20.40 -36.56 -12.95
C SER A 194 19.04 -35.95 -12.63
N LYS A 195 18.74 -34.79 -13.21
CA LYS A 195 17.48 -34.07 -13.06
C LYS A 195 16.97 -33.63 -14.43
N ASN A 196 15.67 -33.61 -14.57
CA ASN A 196 15.02 -33.00 -15.71
C ASN A 196 14.36 -31.69 -15.27
N ILE A 197 14.63 -30.61 -15.99
CA ILE A 197 14.11 -29.27 -15.65
C ILE A 197 13.28 -28.75 -16.82
N ILE A 198 12.06 -28.31 -16.48
CA ILE A 198 11.17 -27.64 -17.41
C ILE A 198 11.47 -26.14 -17.34
N VAL A 199 11.79 -25.55 -18.49
CA VAL A 199 12.12 -24.14 -18.65
C VAL A 199 11.35 -23.60 -19.86
N ALA A 200 10.97 -22.33 -19.84
CA ALA A 200 10.47 -21.67 -21.05
C ALA A 200 11.58 -21.65 -22.11
N LYS A 201 11.26 -22.04 -23.34
CA LYS A 201 12.21 -22.18 -24.44
C LYS A 201 13.13 -20.98 -24.62
N ASP A 202 12.57 -19.78 -24.56
CA ASP A 202 13.30 -18.52 -24.78
C ASP A 202 14.26 -18.18 -23.62
N LEU A 203 14.16 -18.88 -22.50
CA LEU A 203 14.98 -18.66 -21.30
C LEU A 203 16.03 -19.74 -21.07
N VAL A 204 16.11 -20.75 -21.93
CA VAL A 204 17.05 -21.88 -21.76
C VAL A 204 18.51 -21.39 -21.64
N ASP A 205 18.96 -20.54 -22.56
CA ASP A 205 20.33 -20.03 -22.58
C ASP A 205 20.67 -19.10 -21.40
N GLN A 206 19.67 -18.57 -20.68
CA GLN A 206 19.86 -17.72 -19.52
C GLN A 206 19.84 -18.50 -18.20
N THR A 207 19.20 -19.67 -18.20
CA THR A 207 18.98 -20.49 -17.01
C THR A 207 20.03 -21.58 -16.85
N MET A 208 20.70 -21.97 -17.95
CA MET A 208 21.73 -22.99 -18.01
C MET A 208 23.09 -22.39 -18.17
#